data_c013ef6162dae27d067034f27c55ca47
#
_entry.id   c013ef6162dae27d067034f27c55ca47
#
_cell.length_a   1.000
_cell.length_b   1.000
_cell.length_c   1.000
_cell.angle_alpha   90.00
_cell.angle_beta   90.00
_cell.angle_gamma   90.00
#
_symmetry.space_group_name_H-M   'P 1'
#
loop_
_entity.id
_entity.type
_entity.pdbx_description
1 polymer ?
#
loop_
_entity_poly.entity_id
_entity_poly.type
_entity_poly.pdbx_seq_one_letter_code
_entity_poly.pdbx_strand_id
1 'polypeptide(L)'
;FNAIKQITSSGTKAKIYSFARGMHEDIEAAKECGATGVVIEIPTSEVKLKYQFPKWDTDTLIQKSVDSCAYAKKLGLETIYFGFDTCRADMATLDRLYSTLVAEARPDAIGVVDTVGCCLPSAVHMFISRLKKYGVPLQIHTHNDFGMATASSFAAMEAGANVIHTCMNGLGERTGNAATEQIMMGMKLMYGLDNDYHLEKIQAS
;
A
#
# COMPACT_ATOMS: atom_id res chain seq x y z
N PHE A 1 1.15 -0.86 19.84
CA PHE A 1 0.18 -1.86 20.32
C PHE A 1 -1.04 -1.18 20.95
N ASN A 2 -0.90 -0.46 22.08
CA ASN A 2 -2.02 0.12 22.83
C ASN A 2 -2.87 1.11 22.01
N ALA A 3 -2.26 1.96 21.18
CA ALA A 3 -2.99 2.92 20.35
C ALA A 3 -3.90 2.21 19.33
N ILE A 4 -3.39 1.19 18.64
CA ILE A 4 -4.21 0.40 17.70
C ILE A 4 -5.37 -0.27 18.44
N LYS A 5 -5.12 -0.87 19.60
CA LYS A 5 -6.16 -1.51 20.42
C LYS A 5 -7.24 -0.53 20.87
N GLN A 6 -6.87 0.70 21.20
CA GLN A 6 -7.85 1.76 21.51
C GLN A 6 -8.70 2.12 20.29
N ILE A 7 -8.08 2.26 19.11
CA ILE A 7 -8.80 2.58 17.87
C ILE A 7 -9.75 1.46 17.49
N THR A 8 -9.32 0.20 17.51
CA THR A 8 -10.17 -0.95 17.17
C THR A 8 -11.35 -1.12 18.14
N SER A 9 -11.17 -0.70 19.38
CA SER A 9 -12.21 -0.75 20.42
C SER A 9 -13.12 0.50 20.45
N SER A 10 -12.86 1.51 19.62
CA SER A 10 -13.61 2.79 19.66
C SER A 10 -15.01 2.74 19.03
N GLY A 11 -15.38 1.62 18.41
CA GLY A 11 -16.66 1.50 17.69
C GLY A 11 -16.67 2.17 16.32
N THR A 12 -15.49 2.53 15.77
CA THR A 12 -15.40 3.05 14.39
C THR A 12 -15.93 2.03 13.39
N LYS A 13 -16.58 2.52 12.32
CA LYS A 13 -17.04 1.69 11.20
C LYS A 13 -15.91 1.42 10.18
N ALA A 14 -14.81 2.15 10.25
CA ALA A 14 -13.67 1.96 9.37
C ALA A 14 -12.97 0.64 9.65
N LYS A 15 -12.50 -0.02 8.61
CA LYS A 15 -11.57 -1.15 8.74
C LYS A 15 -10.23 -0.63 9.22
N ILE A 16 -9.69 -1.23 10.26
CA ILE A 16 -8.40 -0.84 10.85
C ILE A 16 -7.35 -1.85 10.44
N TYR A 17 -6.30 -1.39 9.78
CA TYR A 17 -5.15 -2.19 9.38
C TYR A 17 -3.93 -1.81 10.20
N SER A 18 -3.19 -2.81 10.64
CA SER A 18 -1.87 -2.64 11.24
C SER A 18 -0.79 -2.82 10.17
N PHE A 19 0.36 -2.24 10.40
CA PHE A 19 1.52 -2.38 9.52
C PHE A 19 2.46 -3.47 10.06
N ALA A 20 2.99 -4.34 9.18
CA ALA A 20 3.87 -5.45 9.55
C ALA A 20 5.05 -5.56 8.57
N ARG A 21 6.24 -5.83 9.11
CA ARG A 21 7.49 -5.96 8.35
C ARG A 21 7.68 -7.36 7.71
N GLY A 22 6.62 -8.12 7.52
CA GLY A 22 6.72 -9.51 7.06
C GLY A 22 7.28 -10.46 8.11
N MET A 23 7.09 -10.15 9.39
CA MET A 23 7.46 -10.98 10.53
C MET A 23 6.21 -11.50 11.24
N HIS A 24 6.23 -12.75 11.67
CA HIS A 24 5.07 -13.36 12.33
C HIS A 24 4.66 -12.61 13.59
N GLU A 25 5.60 -12.11 14.38
CA GLU A 25 5.34 -11.37 15.61
C GLU A 25 4.56 -10.06 15.35
N ASP A 26 4.89 -9.35 14.26
CA ASP A 26 4.16 -8.15 13.87
C ASP A 26 2.71 -8.49 13.45
N ILE A 27 2.53 -9.61 12.74
CA ILE A 27 1.22 -10.10 12.29
C ILE A 27 0.36 -10.57 13.47
N GLU A 28 0.96 -11.29 14.41
CA GLU A 28 0.30 -11.71 15.65
C GLU A 28 -0.14 -10.50 16.48
N ALA A 29 0.73 -9.50 16.65
CA ALA A 29 0.41 -8.26 17.33
C ALA A 29 -0.78 -7.51 16.67
N ALA A 30 -0.87 -7.52 15.34
CA ALA A 30 -2.01 -6.98 14.62
C ALA A 30 -3.32 -7.71 14.98
N LYS A 31 -3.27 -9.04 15.02
CA LYS A 31 -4.41 -9.88 15.43
C LYS A 31 -4.82 -9.62 16.88
N GLU A 32 -3.86 -9.57 17.79
CA GLU A 32 -4.11 -9.31 19.22
C GLU A 32 -4.69 -7.91 19.49
N CYS A 33 -4.36 -6.93 18.64
CA CYS A 33 -4.95 -5.59 18.70
C CYS A 33 -6.38 -5.51 18.16
N GLY A 34 -6.93 -6.59 17.61
CA GLY A 34 -8.25 -6.59 17.00
C GLY A 34 -8.30 -5.88 15.65
N ALA A 35 -7.17 -5.78 14.94
CA ALA A 35 -7.15 -5.21 13.60
C ALA A 35 -7.97 -6.05 12.62
N THR A 36 -8.63 -5.39 11.67
CA THR A 36 -9.37 -6.05 10.58
C THR A 36 -8.41 -6.79 9.66
N GLY A 37 -7.24 -6.20 9.44
CA GLY A 37 -6.24 -6.76 8.55
C GLY A 37 -4.85 -6.19 8.81
N VAL A 38 -3.93 -6.58 7.95
CA VAL A 38 -2.53 -6.21 8.04
C VAL A 38 -1.98 -5.80 6.68
N VAL A 39 -1.20 -4.72 6.66
CA VAL A 39 -0.36 -4.33 5.53
C VAL A 39 1.02 -4.94 5.75
N ILE A 40 1.38 -5.90 4.90
CA ILE A 40 2.67 -6.59 4.97
C ILE A 40 3.63 -5.91 4.00
N GLU A 41 4.70 -5.34 4.54
CA GLU A 41 5.71 -4.64 3.77
C GLU A 41 6.99 -5.46 3.64
N ILE A 42 7.39 -5.72 2.40
CA ILE A 42 8.65 -6.41 2.08
C ILE A 42 9.37 -5.66 0.95
N PRO A 43 10.69 -5.42 1.07
CA PRO A 43 11.45 -4.67 0.07
C PRO A 43 11.52 -5.42 -1.26
N THR A 44 11.38 -4.69 -2.37
CA THR A 44 11.38 -5.28 -3.71
C THR A 44 12.48 -4.77 -4.62
N SER A 45 13.05 -3.57 -4.34
CA SER A 45 14.08 -3.01 -5.20
C SER A 45 15.47 -3.57 -4.92
N GLU A 46 16.30 -3.69 -5.97
CA GLU A 46 17.71 -4.12 -5.85
C GLU A 46 18.49 -3.23 -4.88
N VAL A 47 18.21 -1.93 -4.87
CA VAL A 47 18.85 -0.98 -3.95
C VAL A 47 18.58 -1.36 -2.49
N LYS A 48 17.32 -1.68 -2.16
CA LYS A 48 16.95 -2.10 -0.81
C LYS A 48 17.54 -3.44 -0.45
N LEU A 49 17.49 -4.41 -1.33
CA LEU A 49 18.09 -5.72 -1.11
C LEU A 49 19.60 -5.59 -0.88
N LYS A 50 20.32 -4.85 -1.74
CA LYS A 50 21.77 -4.69 -1.64
C LYS A 50 22.23 -4.03 -0.33
N TYR A 51 21.55 -2.97 0.12
CA TYR A 51 22.07 -2.14 1.22
C TYR A 51 21.38 -2.37 2.57
N GLN A 52 20.11 -2.82 2.57
CA GLN A 52 19.38 -3.06 3.82
C GLN A 52 19.23 -4.54 4.14
N PHE A 53 19.16 -5.39 3.11
CA PHE A 53 18.95 -6.84 3.26
C PHE A 53 19.97 -7.65 2.45
N PRO A 54 21.30 -7.45 2.66
CA PRO A 54 22.36 -8.02 1.80
C PRO A 54 22.41 -9.56 1.84
N LYS A 55 21.68 -10.19 2.74
CA LYS A 55 21.55 -11.66 2.82
C LYS A 55 20.35 -12.21 2.04
N TRP A 56 19.51 -11.34 1.47
CA TRP A 56 18.34 -11.75 0.72
C TRP A 56 18.61 -11.68 -0.78
N ASP A 57 18.30 -12.77 -1.44
CA ASP A 57 18.15 -12.84 -2.88
C ASP A 57 16.66 -12.77 -3.28
N THR A 58 16.39 -12.86 -4.57
CA THR A 58 15.02 -12.82 -5.09
C THR A 58 14.18 -13.98 -4.59
N ASP A 59 14.76 -15.16 -4.42
CA ASP A 59 14.02 -16.34 -3.95
C ASP A 59 13.62 -16.18 -2.46
N THR A 60 14.54 -15.69 -1.65
CA THR A 60 14.27 -15.35 -0.25
C THR A 60 13.18 -14.28 -0.12
N LEU A 61 13.24 -13.24 -0.94
CA LEU A 61 12.21 -12.20 -1.00
C LEU A 61 10.83 -12.79 -1.30
N ILE A 62 10.72 -13.62 -2.33
CA ILE A 62 9.46 -14.25 -2.74
C ILE A 62 8.93 -15.16 -1.63
N GLN A 63 9.79 -16.03 -1.08
CA GLN A 63 9.39 -16.96 -0.03
C GLN A 63 8.87 -16.23 1.22
N LYS A 64 9.56 -15.18 1.66
CA LYS A 64 9.11 -14.38 2.82
C LYS A 64 7.79 -13.67 2.55
N SER A 65 7.57 -13.20 1.32
CA SER A 65 6.32 -12.57 0.93
C SER A 65 5.15 -13.56 0.98
N VAL A 66 5.35 -14.76 0.43
CA VAL A 66 4.34 -15.82 0.46
C VAL A 66 4.05 -16.27 1.89
N ASP A 67 5.09 -16.58 2.67
CA ASP A 67 4.96 -17.06 4.04
C ASP A 67 4.20 -16.07 4.92
N SER A 68 4.56 -14.79 4.86
CA SER A 68 3.94 -13.75 5.67
C SER A 68 2.47 -13.56 5.32
N CYS A 69 2.14 -13.51 4.02
CA CYS A 69 0.75 -13.38 3.57
C CYS A 69 -0.09 -14.62 3.92
N ALA A 70 0.44 -15.82 3.69
CA ALA A 70 -0.24 -17.06 4.04
C ALA A 70 -0.47 -17.16 5.56
N TYR A 71 0.50 -16.73 6.36
CA TYR A 71 0.39 -16.72 7.81
C TYR A 71 -0.70 -15.74 8.29
N ALA A 72 -0.73 -14.51 7.76
CA ALA A 72 -1.77 -13.54 8.10
C ALA A 72 -3.17 -14.05 7.75
N LYS A 73 -3.33 -14.66 6.57
CA LYS A 73 -4.60 -15.29 6.17
C LYS A 73 -5.00 -16.44 7.08
N LYS A 74 -4.05 -17.27 7.52
CA LYS A 74 -4.31 -18.35 8.49
C LYS A 74 -4.85 -17.82 9.81
N LEU A 75 -4.42 -16.61 10.23
CA LEU A 75 -4.95 -15.93 11.42
C LEU A 75 -6.31 -15.24 11.16
N GLY A 76 -6.84 -15.29 9.94
CA GLY A 76 -8.10 -14.64 9.56
C GLY A 76 -8.01 -13.12 9.42
N LEU A 77 -6.83 -12.59 9.11
CA LEU A 77 -6.64 -11.17 8.81
C LEU A 77 -6.81 -10.90 7.32
N GLU A 78 -7.48 -9.80 6.96
CA GLU A 78 -7.38 -9.26 5.60
C GLU A 78 -5.92 -8.87 5.33
N THR A 79 -5.39 -9.30 4.19
CA THR A 79 -3.96 -9.19 3.91
C THR A 79 -3.70 -8.31 2.71
N ILE A 80 -3.05 -7.17 2.93
CA ILE A 80 -2.60 -6.26 1.89
C ILE A 80 -1.08 -6.42 1.76
N TYR A 81 -0.60 -6.74 0.58
CA TYR A 81 0.84 -6.87 0.33
C TYR A 81 1.41 -5.57 -0.26
N PHE A 82 2.39 -4.98 0.40
CA PHE A 82 3.16 -3.83 -0.09
C PHE A 82 4.55 -4.26 -0.53
N GLY A 83 4.79 -4.16 -1.83
CA GLY A 83 6.14 -4.23 -2.35
C GLY A 83 6.88 -2.92 -2.04
N PHE A 84 7.58 -2.85 -0.91
CA PHE A 84 8.35 -1.67 -0.54
C PHE A 84 9.34 -1.28 -1.64
N ASP A 85 9.28 0.00 -2.07
CA ASP A 85 10.09 0.51 -3.17
C ASP A 85 9.80 -0.12 -4.55
N THR A 86 8.52 -0.42 -4.81
CA THR A 86 8.04 -1.03 -6.07
C THR A 86 8.51 -0.25 -7.30
N CYS A 87 8.47 1.07 -7.23
CA CYS A 87 8.75 1.93 -8.38
C CYS A 87 10.21 1.90 -8.86
N ARG A 88 11.13 1.35 -8.05
CA ARG A 88 12.54 1.15 -8.41
C ARG A 88 12.95 -0.32 -8.51
N ALA A 89 11.98 -1.22 -8.43
CA ALA A 89 12.24 -2.64 -8.55
C ALA A 89 12.34 -3.07 -10.03
N ASP A 90 13.13 -4.10 -10.29
CA ASP A 90 13.18 -4.73 -11.60
C ASP A 90 11.85 -5.42 -11.95
N MET A 91 11.38 -5.20 -13.19
CA MET A 91 10.08 -5.70 -13.64
C MET A 91 10.01 -7.23 -13.72
N ALA A 92 11.11 -7.91 -14.02
CA ALA A 92 11.13 -9.38 -14.06
C ALA A 92 11.03 -9.96 -12.65
N THR A 93 11.69 -9.32 -11.68
CA THR A 93 11.58 -9.64 -10.25
C THR A 93 10.15 -9.44 -9.75
N LEU A 94 9.51 -8.30 -10.09
CA LEU A 94 8.11 -8.05 -9.73
C LEU A 94 7.15 -9.07 -10.34
N ASP A 95 7.34 -9.44 -11.60
CA ASP A 95 6.50 -10.43 -12.26
C ASP A 95 6.62 -11.81 -11.60
N ARG A 96 7.84 -12.24 -11.23
CA ARG A 96 8.04 -13.48 -10.47
C ARG A 96 7.37 -13.40 -9.09
N LEU A 97 7.62 -12.33 -8.37
CA LEU A 97 7.06 -12.10 -7.04
C LEU A 97 5.53 -12.17 -7.06
N TYR A 98 4.89 -11.32 -7.85
CA TYR A 98 3.43 -11.22 -7.81
C TYR A 98 2.72 -12.44 -8.40
N SER A 99 3.30 -13.10 -9.41
CA SER A 99 2.73 -14.36 -9.92
C SER A 99 2.75 -15.46 -8.86
N THR A 100 3.88 -15.63 -8.15
CA THR A 100 4.01 -16.63 -7.08
C THR A 100 3.13 -16.27 -5.89
N LEU A 101 3.18 -15.01 -5.43
CA LEU A 101 2.42 -14.52 -4.29
C LEU A 101 0.90 -14.73 -4.47
N VAL A 102 0.38 -14.40 -5.66
CA VAL A 102 -1.05 -14.56 -5.94
C VAL A 102 -1.43 -16.02 -6.07
N ALA A 103 -0.58 -16.85 -6.67
CA ALA A 103 -0.84 -18.29 -6.80
C ALA A 103 -0.85 -19.02 -5.45
N GLU A 104 0.09 -18.68 -4.55
CA GLU A 104 0.33 -19.45 -3.32
C GLU A 104 -0.33 -18.84 -2.07
N ALA A 105 -0.36 -17.51 -1.94
CA ALA A 105 -0.89 -16.84 -0.75
C ALA A 105 -2.14 -15.99 -1.03
N ARG A 106 -2.37 -15.57 -2.26
CA ARG A 106 -3.53 -14.79 -2.70
C ARG A 106 -3.93 -13.66 -1.74
N PRO A 107 -3.13 -12.61 -1.62
CA PRO A 107 -3.47 -11.46 -0.77
C PRO A 107 -4.78 -10.82 -1.22
N ASP A 108 -5.46 -10.11 -0.31
CA ASP A 108 -6.71 -9.44 -0.60
C ASP A 108 -6.50 -8.16 -1.44
N ALA A 109 -5.29 -7.59 -1.41
CA ALA A 109 -4.85 -6.52 -2.31
C ALA A 109 -3.33 -6.47 -2.45
N ILE A 110 -2.86 -5.84 -3.53
CA ILE A 110 -1.44 -5.52 -3.77
C ILE A 110 -1.30 -3.99 -3.85
N GLY A 111 -0.34 -3.46 -3.10
CA GLY A 111 0.04 -2.04 -3.14
C GLY A 111 1.26 -1.78 -4.01
N VAL A 112 1.16 -0.78 -4.89
CA VAL A 112 2.30 -0.14 -5.54
C VAL A 112 2.80 0.97 -4.64
N VAL A 113 4.09 0.97 -4.33
CA VAL A 113 4.67 1.90 -3.34
C VAL A 113 5.77 2.74 -3.98
N ASP A 114 5.53 4.03 -4.14
CA ASP A 114 6.55 5.02 -4.49
C ASP A 114 7.24 5.52 -3.22
N THR A 115 8.11 4.68 -2.69
CA THR A 115 8.77 4.89 -1.39
C THR A 115 9.60 6.17 -1.31
N VAL A 116 10.20 6.59 -2.40
CA VAL A 116 11.10 7.76 -2.43
C VAL A 116 10.48 8.95 -3.19
N GLY A 117 9.21 8.88 -3.54
CA GLY A 117 8.47 9.96 -4.17
C GLY A 117 9.00 10.41 -5.52
N CYS A 118 9.68 9.53 -6.27
CA CYS A 118 10.35 9.86 -7.53
C CYS A 118 9.67 9.28 -8.77
N CYS A 119 8.57 8.59 -8.62
CA CYS A 119 7.87 7.94 -9.72
C CYS A 119 6.97 8.95 -10.47
N LEU A 120 7.20 9.09 -11.76
CA LEU A 120 6.32 9.93 -12.60
C LEU A 120 4.90 9.37 -12.65
N PRO A 121 3.87 10.22 -12.77
CA PRO A 121 2.48 9.76 -12.89
C PRO A 121 2.27 8.74 -14.02
N SER A 122 2.92 8.93 -15.17
CA SER A 122 2.87 8.00 -16.30
C SER A 122 3.46 6.61 -15.95
N ALA A 123 4.52 6.58 -15.15
CA ALA A 123 5.11 5.32 -14.70
C ALA A 123 4.21 4.62 -13.67
N VAL A 124 3.60 5.36 -12.74
CA VAL A 124 2.60 4.81 -11.81
C VAL A 124 1.42 4.21 -12.57
N HIS A 125 0.89 4.92 -13.57
CA HIS A 125 -0.16 4.41 -14.45
C HIS A 125 0.25 3.09 -15.12
N MET A 126 1.50 3.00 -15.62
CA MET A 126 2.03 1.78 -16.22
C MET A 126 2.11 0.63 -15.21
N PHE A 127 2.61 0.88 -13.97
CA PHE A 127 2.68 -0.16 -12.93
C PHE A 127 1.31 -0.72 -12.60
N ILE A 128 0.33 0.14 -12.32
CA ILE A 128 -1.04 -0.28 -12.00
C ILE A 128 -1.64 -1.06 -13.18
N SER A 129 -1.54 -0.53 -14.41
CA SER A 129 -2.07 -1.22 -15.61
C SER A 129 -1.48 -2.61 -15.80
N ARG A 130 -0.16 -2.76 -15.56
CA ARG A 130 0.54 -4.04 -15.68
C ARG A 130 0.12 -5.05 -14.62
N LEU A 131 -0.09 -4.60 -13.39
CA LEU A 131 -0.44 -5.49 -12.27
C LEU A 131 -1.89 -5.97 -12.31
N LYS A 132 -2.78 -5.32 -13.06
CA LYS A 132 -4.19 -5.78 -13.25
C LYS A 132 -4.30 -7.22 -13.76
N LYS A 133 -3.29 -7.72 -14.47
CA LYS A 133 -3.28 -9.11 -14.97
C LYS A 133 -3.36 -10.16 -13.86
N TYR A 134 -3.01 -9.82 -12.62
CA TYR A 134 -3.06 -10.76 -11.49
C TYR A 134 -4.45 -10.90 -10.86
N GLY A 135 -5.43 -10.07 -11.24
CA GLY A 135 -6.83 -10.20 -10.84
C GLY A 135 -7.09 -9.99 -9.35
N VAL A 136 -6.21 -9.26 -8.66
CA VAL A 136 -6.39 -8.83 -7.27
C VAL A 136 -6.56 -7.31 -7.20
N PRO A 137 -7.30 -6.78 -6.22
CA PRO A 137 -7.42 -5.34 -6.00
C PRO A 137 -6.06 -4.66 -5.87
N LEU A 138 -5.91 -3.48 -6.47
CA LEU A 138 -4.67 -2.72 -6.48
C LEU A 138 -4.80 -1.46 -5.64
N GLN A 139 -3.75 -1.13 -4.91
CA GLN A 139 -3.64 0.06 -4.08
C GLN A 139 -2.40 0.86 -4.48
N ILE A 140 -2.42 2.16 -4.22
CA ILE A 140 -1.30 3.08 -4.45
C ILE A 140 -0.93 3.82 -3.19
N HIS A 141 0.37 3.83 -2.88
CA HIS A 141 0.95 4.64 -1.81
C HIS A 141 2.10 5.48 -2.37
N THR A 142 1.98 6.80 -2.27
CA THR A 142 2.94 7.73 -2.86
C THR A 142 3.52 8.67 -1.83
N HIS A 143 4.82 8.95 -1.95
CA HIS A 143 5.49 10.05 -1.25
C HIS A 143 5.63 11.27 -2.16
N ASN A 144 5.89 12.43 -1.56
CA ASN A 144 5.77 13.73 -2.23
C ASN A 144 7.12 14.44 -2.43
N ASP A 145 8.22 13.69 -2.45
CA ASP A 145 9.58 14.26 -2.49
C ASP A 145 9.82 15.15 -3.74
N PHE A 146 9.20 14.82 -4.86
CA PHE A 146 9.23 15.63 -6.08
C PHE A 146 7.90 16.37 -6.35
N GLY A 147 7.02 16.49 -5.36
CA GLY A 147 5.75 17.20 -5.49
C GLY A 147 4.71 16.51 -6.37
N MET A 148 4.86 15.21 -6.64
CA MET A 148 4.00 14.48 -7.58
C MET A 148 3.02 13.51 -6.93
N ALA A 149 2.98 13.40 -5.61
CA ALA A 149 2.19 12.38 -4.92
C ALA A 149 0.71 12.40 -5.32
N THR A 150 0.08 13.58 -5.33
CA THR A 150 -1.33 13.75 -5.73
C THR A 150 -1.54 13.39 -7.20
N ALA A 151 -0.69 13.88 -8.10
CA ALA A 151 -0.80 13.60 -9.54
C ALA A 151 -0.58 12.10 -9.85
N SER A 152 0.39 11.46 -9.19
CA SER A 152 0.65 10.02 -9.31
C SER A 152 -0.52 9.19 -8.77
N SER A 153 -1.18 9.65 -7.70
CA SER A 153 -2.37 8.99 -7.15
C SER A 153 -3.56 9.05 -8.11
N PHE A 154 -3.78 10.18 -8.79
CA PHE A 154 -4.80 10.27 -9.84
C PHE A 154 -4.47 9.39 -11.04
N ALA A 155 -3.21 9.35 -11.47
CA ALA A 155 -2.79 8.46 -12.54
C ALA A 155 -3.00 6.97 -12.19
N ALA A 156 -2.81 6.60 -10.92
CA ALA A 156 -3.14 5.26 -10.43
C ALA A 156 -4.64 4.97 -10.48
N MET A 157 -5.48 5.93 -10.07
CA MET A 157 -6.94 5.83 -10.15
C MET A 157 -7.39 5.63 -11.60
N GLU A 158 -6.90 6.43 -12.54
CA GLU A 158 -7.19 6.31 -13.98
C GLU A 158 -6.78 4.95 -14.54
N ALA A 159 -5.65 4.41 -14.06
CA ALA A 159 -5.19 3.07 -14.43
C ALA A 159 -6.02 1.94 -13.80
N GLY A 160 -6.88 2.24 -12.82
CA GLY A 160 -7.79 1.31 -12.17
C GLY A 160 -7.33 0.79 -10.81
N ALA A 161 -6.55 1.57 -10.06
CA ALA A 161 -6.33 1.32 -8.64
C ALA A 161 -7.65 1.43 -7.87
N ASN A 162 -7.86 0.50 -6.94
CA ASN A 162 -9.09 0.43 -6.13
C ASN A 162 -9.01 1.30 -4.88
N VAL A 163 -7.82 1.56 -4.37
CA VAL A 163 -7.58 2.34 -3.15
C VAL A 163 -6.41 3.28 -3.35
N ILE A 164 -6.60 4.53 -2.94
CA ILE A 164 -5.55 5.56 -2.86
C ILE A 164 -5.24 5.80 -1.39
N HIS A 165 -3.99 5.68 -1.01
CA HIS A 165 -3.52 6.01 0.33
C HIS A 165 -3.24 7.50 0.43
N THR A 166 -3.83 8.14 1.44
CA THR A 166 -3.70 9.57 1.66
C THR A 166 -3.47 9.88 3.13
N CYS A 167 -2.95 11.06 3.40
CA CYS A 167 -2.82 11.59 4.75
C CYS A 167 -3.45 12.99 4.81
N MET A 168 -4.09 13.33 5.94
CA MET A 168 -4.61 14.68 6.15
C MET A 168 -3.47 15.71 6.04
N ASN A 169 -3.70 16.79 5.29
CA ASN A 169 -2.68 17.80 4.96
C ASN A 169 -1.42 17.24 4.28
N GLY A 170 -1.48 16.01 3.76
CA GLY A 170 -0.31 15.33 3.20
C GLY A 170 0.77 15.01 4.22
N LEU A 171 0.49 15.01 5.54
CA LEU A 171 1.46 14.70 6.58
C LEU A 171 2.00 13.27 6.43
N GLY A 172 3.31 13.13 6.41
CA GLY A 172 3.97 11.84 6.24
C GLY A 172 5.48 11.96 6.33
N GLU A 173 6.17 10.88 6.00
CA GLU A 173 7.63 10.87 6.04
C GLU A 173 8.24 11.89 5.07
N ARG A 174 9.32 12.52 5.49
CA ARG A 174 10.11 13.52 4.72
C ARG A 174 9.24 14.71 4.29
N THR A 175 8.84 14.74 3.02
CA THR A 175 8.02 15.80 2.42
C THR A 175 6.53 15.48 2.43
N GLY A 176 6.14 14.30 2.93
CA GLY A 176 4.76 13.86 3.07
C GLY A 176 4.28 12.91 1.99
N ASN A 177 2.95 12.75 1.94
CA ASN A 177 2.21 11.85 1.05
C ASN A 177 1.19 12.63 0.20
N ALA A 178 0.38 11.91 -0.58
CA ALA A 178 -0.80 12.51 -1.22
C ALA A 178 -1.75 13.06 -0.14
N ALA A 179 -2.15 14.32 -0.29
CA ALA A 179 -3.03 14.98 0.67
C ALA A 179 -4.48 14.53 0.45
N THR A 180 -5.14 14.12 1.54
CA THR A 180 -6.52 13.60 1.50
C THR A 180 -7.47 14.61 0.87
N GLU A 181 -7.39 15.87 1.29
CA GLU A 181 -8.23 16.96 0.79
C GLU A 181 -8.03 17.22 -0.70
N GLN A 182 -6.79 17.11 -1.22
CA GLN A 182 -6.53 17.28 -2.65
C GLN A 182 -7.14 16.14 -3.47
N ILE A 183 -7.02 14.90 -2.98
CA ILE A 183 -7.63 13.75 -3.65
C ILE A 183 -9.15 13.86 -3.64
N MET A 184 -9.77 14.11 -2.48
CA MET A 184 -11.22 14.23 -2.35
C MET A 184 -11.80 15.36 -3.23
N MET A 185 -11.18 16.54 -3.17
CA MET A 185 -11.60 17.68 -3.99
C MET A 185 -11.37 17.44 -5.48
N GLY A 186 -10.24 16.85 -5.86
CA GLY A 186 -9.94 16.55 -7.25
C GLY A 186 -10.90 15.51 -7.83
N MET A 187 -11.24 14.46 -7.10
CA MET A 187 -12.25 13.49 -7.51
C MET A 187 -13.59 14.17 -7.85
N LYS A 188 -14.01 15.13 -7.04
CA LYS A 188 -15.24 15.88 -7.27
C LYS A 188 -15.12 16.90 -8.42
N LEU A 189 -14.11 17.76 -8.39
CA LEU A 189 -14.01 18.91 -9.29
C LEU A 189 -13.46 18.56 -10.67
N MET A 190 -12.48 17.63 -10.72
CA MET A 190 -11.80 17.29 -11.97
C MET A 190 -12.44 16.09 -12.67
N TYR A 191 -12.97 15.13 -11.90
CA TYR A 191 -13.54 13.88 -12.42
C TYR A 191 -15.07 13.84 -12.35
N GLY A 192 -15.70 14.81 -11.67
CA GLY A 192 -17.16 14.84 -11.51
C GLY A 192 -17.72 13.66 -10.70
N LEU A 193 -16.89 13.01 -9.90
CA LEU A 193 -17.31 11.89 -9.05
C LEU A 193 -18.04 12.44 -7.84
N ASP A 194 -19.34 12.13 -7.77
CA ASP A 194 -20.12 12.40 -6.58
C ASP A 194 -19.89 11.27 -5.58
N ASN A 195 -19.41 11.63 -4.40
CA ASN A 195 -19.10 10.71 -3.34
C ASN A 195 -19.69 11.24 -2.02
N ASP A 196 -19.88 10.36 -1.06
CA ASP A 196 -20.47 10.67 0.26
C ASP A 196 -19.47 11.38 1.21
N TYR A 197 -18.39 11.97 0.69
CA TYR A 197 -17.44 12.72 1.50
C TYR A 197 -18.01 14.05 1.96
N HIS A 198 -17.90 14.32 3.24
CA HIS A 198 -18.28 15.59 3.87
C HIS A 198 -17.16 16.62 3.63
N LEU A 199 -17.08 17.15 2.40
CA LEU A 199 -16.01 18.08 2.01
C LEU A 199 -16.03 19.37 2.82
N GLU A 200 -17.19 19.78 3.32
CA GLU A 200 -17.37 20.93 4.22
C GLU A 200 -16.66 20.78 5.57
N LYS A 201 -16.30 19.54 5.95
CA LYS A 201 -15.60 19.24 7.20
C LYS A 201 -14.08 19.22 7.07
N ILE A 202 -13.52 19.28 5.86
CA ILE A 202 -12.08 19.18 5.63
C ILE A 202 -11.30 20.26 6.38
N GLN A 203 -11.85 21.49 6.45
CA GLN A 203 -11.17 22.60 7.13
C GLN A 203 -11.17 22.48 8.66
N ALA A 204 -12.05 21.65 9.21
CA ALA A 204 -12.18 21.43 10.65
C ALA A 204 -11.43 20.17 11.17
N SER A 205 -10.76 19.46 10.25
CA SER A 205 -10.05 18.19 10.53
C SER A 205 -8.54 18.42 10.87
#